data_67ee6843ea64353f8998f2d12ec0e261
#
_entry.id   67ee6843ea64353f8998f2d12ec0e261
#
_cell.length_a   1.000
_cell.length_b   1.000
_cell.length_c   1.000
_cell.angle_alpha   90.00
_cell.angle_beta   90.00
_cell.angle_gamma   90.00
#
_symmetry.space_group_name_H-M   'P 1'
#
loop_
_entity.id
_entity.type
_entity.pdbx_description
1 polymer ?
#
loop_
_entity_poly.entity_id
_entity_poly.type
_entity_poly.pdbx_seq_one_letter_code
_entity_poly.pdbx_strand_id
1 'polypeptide(L)'
;MTEVYLGLGSNLGDRAGQLKAAVAGLRSIDGVQVSAVSSIYRTEPIGVVDQGAFFNAVVRIETELEPLEMLDRCLEIEKGRGRVRLERWGPRTLDIDLLLFGEQTLSDERLTLPHPLAIERAFVLAPLLELWPNAEIGGLNVQSAFEEMDTDGVERLIAFDECETVAIVGASSKPDRYSNRAQRMLMDFGYSVVPISPMGLDVLGVAGFSSLESFDGKVDTVTLYVGPARQGAIVAELVEVVPKRVIFNPGTESVQSMDALQAAGIETDEACTLVLLQTGQF
;
A
#
# COMPACT_ATOMS: atom_id res chain seq x y z
N MET A 1 1.62 18.01 -21.84
CA MET A 1 1.26 17.31 -20.57
C MET A 1 1.41 18.28 -19.41
N THR A 2 0.53 18.23 -18.44
CA THR A 2 0.54 19.07 -17.23
C THR A 2 0.99 18.22 -16.05
N GLU A 3 1.90 18.72 -15.24
CA GLU A 3 2.32 18.07 -13.98
C GLU A 3 1.22 18.21 -12.93
N VAL A 4 0.86 17.11 -12.28
CA VAL A 4 -0.21 17.03 -11.29
C VAL A 4 0.27 16.26 -10.06
N TYR A 5 -0.11 16.73 -8.87
CA TYR A 5 0.15 16.04 -7.62
C TYR A 5 -1.15 15.53 -7.03
N LEU A 6 -1.16 14.23 -6.72
CA LEU A 6 -2.30 13.52 -6.13
C LEU A 6 -1.94 13.03 -4.75
N GLY A 7 -2.80 13.28 -3.77
CA GLY A 7 -2.70 12.67 -2.44
C GLY A 7 -3.43 11.34 -2.42
N LEU A 8 -2.80 10.30 -1.90
CA LEU A 8 -3.39 8.99 -1.66
C LEU A 8 -3.57 8.75 -0.17
N GLY A 9 -4.69 8.15 0.22
CA GLY A 9 -4.96 7.79 1.61
C GLY A 9 -5.75 6.49 1.76
N SER A 10 -5.42 5.66 2.76
CA SER A 10 -6.15 4.45 3.12
C SER A 10 -6.02 4.14 4.61
N ASN A 11 -7.11 3.70 5.27
CA ASN A 11 -7.06 3.24 6.66
C ASN A 11 -7.84 1.95 6.94
N LEU A 12 -8.28 1.24 5.90
CA LEU A 12 -9.02 -0.02 6.02
C LEU A 12 -8.27 -1.17 5.30
N GLY A 13 -8.27 -2.34 5.94
CA GLY A 13 -7.75 -3.57 5.37
C GLY A 13 -6.25 -3.49 5.02
N ASP A 14 -5.88 -4.00 3.85
CA ASP A 14 -4.53 -3.91 3.30
C ASP A 14 -4.26 -2.50 2.76
N ARG A 15 -3.94 -1.56 3.66
CA ARG A 15 -3.70 -0.14 3.35
C ARG A 15 -2.66 0.06 2.27
N ALA A 16 -1.52 -0.63 2.38
CA ALA A 16 -0.44 -0.54 1.40
C ALA A 16 -0.87 -1.07 0.03
N GLY A 17 -1.57 -2.21 -0.01
CA GLY A 17 -2.14 -2.77 -1.24
C GLY A 17 -3.17 -1.83 -1.88
N GLN A 18 -3.93 -1.06 -1.10
CA GLN A 18 -4.82 -0.04 -1.66
C GLN A 18 -4.06 1.09 -2.35
N LEU A 19 -2.96 1.59 -1.75
CA LEU A 19 -2.11 2.60 -2.38
C LEU A 19 -1.43 2.06 -3.64
N LYS A 20 -0.93 0.81 -3.61
CA LYS A 20 -0.37 0.14 -4.80
C LYS A 20 -1.41 0.03 -5.93
N ALA A 21 -2.63 -0.37 -5.58
CA ALA A 21 -3.74 -0.47 -6.54
C ALA A 21 -4.12 0.90 -7.13
N ALA A 22 -4.10 1.99 -6.34
CA ALA A 22 -4.31 3.34 -6.82
C ALA A 22 -3.26 3.73 -7.88
N VAL A 23 -1.97 3.52 -7.59
CA VAL A 23 -0.89 3.81 -8.52
C VAL A 23 -0.97 2.96 -9.79
N ALA A 24 -1.33 1.67 -9.66
CA ALA A 24 -1.56 0.81 -10.82
C ALA A 24 -2.75 1.29 -11.67
N GLY A 25 -3.84 1.70 -11.02
CA GLY A 25 -5.00 2.31 -11.69
C GLY A 25 -4.62 3.58 -12.44
N LEU A 26 -3.87 4.50 -11.83
CA LEU A 26 -3.39 5.72 -12.48
C LEU A 26 -2.52 5.42 -13.71
N ARG A 27 -1.62 4.43 -13.63
CA ARG A 27 -0.79 3.99 -14.75
C ARG A 27 -1.57 3.38 -15.91
N SER A 28 -2.80 2.91 -15.68
CA SER A 28 -3.66 2.31 -16.72
C SER A 28 -4.54 3.33 -17.45
N ILE A 29 -4.53 4.60 -17.04
CA ILE A 29 -5.32 5.66 -17.69
C ILE A 29 -4.57 6.16 -18.94
N ASP A 30 -5.24 6.15 -20.08
CA ASP A 30 -4.69 6.74 -21.30
C ASP A 30 -4.45 8.25 -21.12
N GLY A 31 -3.27 8.72 -21.52
CA GLY A 31 -2.86 10.12 -21.37
C GLY A 31 -2.38 10.50 -19.97
N VAL A 32 -2.13 9.50 -19.09
CA VAL A 32 -1.54 9.70 -17.77
C VAL A 32 -0.23 8.93 -17.64
N GLN A 33 0.82 9.61 -17.20
CA GLN A 33 2.12 9.03 -16.90
C GLN A 33 2.46 9.26 -15.43
N VAL A 34 2.62 8.20 -14.64
CA VAL A 34 3.13 8.30 -13.26
C VAL A 34 4.64 8.50 -13.32
N SER A 35 5.11 9.68 -12.90
CA SER A 35 6.52 10.08 -12.93
C SER A 35 7.25 9.81 -11.62
N ALA A 36 6.57 9.91 -10.47
CA ALA A 36 7.14 9.60 -9.16
C ALA A 36 6.06 9.25 -8.14
N VAL A 37 6.43 8.47 -7.13
CA VAL A 37 5.61 8.19 -5.94
C VAL A 37 6.49 8.37 -4.70
N SER A 38 5.98 9.07 -3.69
CA SER A 38 6.66 9.25 -2.42
C SER A 38 6.73 7.94 -1.63
N SER A 39 7.47 7.91 -0.56
CA SER A 39 7.35 6.87 0.46
C SER A 39 5.92 6.80 1.03
N ILE A 40 5.61 5.66 1.64
CA ILE A 40 4.39 5.47 2.43
C ILE A 40 4.62 6.09 3.81
N TYR A 41 3.69 6.95 4.23
CA TYR A 41 3.66 7.57 5.55
C TYR A 41 2.49 7.02 6.35
N ARG A 42 2.77 6.66 7.61
CA ARG A 42 1.73 6.36 8.61
C ARG A 42 1.34 7.64 9.31
N THR A 43 0.03 7.86 9.48
CA THR A 43 -0.47 9.03 10.20
C THR A 43 -1.65 8.67 11.07
N GLU A 44 -1.74 9.30 12.25
CA GLU A 44 -2.91 9.16 13.11
C GLU A 44 -4.12 9.89 12.50
N PRO A 45 -5.35 9.39 12.74
CA PRO A 45 -6.56 10.02 12.21
C PRO A 45 -6.79 11.43 12.76
N ILE A 46 -7.15 12.38 11.88
CA ILE A 46 -7.53 13.73 12.28
C ILE A 46 -9.04 13.79 12.46
N GLY A 47 -9.51 14.21 13.64
CA GLY A 47 -10.93 14.48 13.95
C GLY A 47 -11.65 13.28 14.59
N VAL A 48 -12.01 12.23 13.85
CA VAL A 48 -12.66 11.04 14.43
C VAL A 48 -11.61 10.10 14.95
N VAL A 49 -11.47 10.01 16.27
CA VAL A 49 -10.39 9.27 16.96
C VAL A 49 -10.57 7.75 17.04
N ASP A 50 -11.73 7.21 16.70
CA ASP A 50 -12.01 5.75 16.81
C ASP A 50 -11.87 5.05 15.46
N GLN A 51 -10.72 5.25 14.80
CA GLN A 51 -10.39 4.59 13.54
C GLN A 51 -8.88 4.29 13.46
N GLY A 52 -8.50 3.30 12.64
CA GLY A 52 -7.09 2.93 12.44
C GLY A 52 -6.28 4.04 11.78
N ALA A 53 -4.96 4.01 12.04
CA ALA A 53 -4.00 4.92 11.40
C ALA A 53 -4.07 4.81 9.87
N PHE A 54 -3.90 5.94 9.20
CA PHE A 54 -3.86 6.02 7.75
C PHE A 54 -2.48 5.67 7.20
N PHE A 55 -2.45 5.16 5.98
CA PHE A 55 -1.29 5.21 5.10
C PHE A 55 -1.54 6.25 4.04
N ASN A 56 -0.58 7.16 3.89
CA ASN A 56 -0.63 8.24 2.93
C ASN A 56 0.60 8.23 2.03
N ALA A 57 0.44 8.68 0.80
CA ALA A 57 1.52 8.93 -0.15
C ALA A 57 1.11 10.07 -1.09
N VAL A 58 2.07 10.68 -1.76
CA VAL A 58 1.83 11.59 -2.88
C VAL A 58 2.34 10.97 -4.17
N VAL A 59 1.57 11.12 -5.22
CA VAL A 59 1.93 10.69 -6.57
C VAL A 59 2.07 11.91 -7.46
N ARG A 60 3.19 12.01 -8.18
CA ARG A 60 3.36 12.96 -9.27
C ARG A 60 3.07 12.27 -10.60
N ILE A 61 2.18 12.87 -11.36
CA ILE A 61 1.84 12.41 -12.70
C ILE A 61 2.03 13.55 -13.72
N GLU A 62 2.16 13.18 -14.97
CA GLU A 62 2.00 14.06 -16.12
C GLU A 62 0.76 13.64 -16.89
N THR A 63 -0.12 14.57 -17.26
CA THR A 63 -1.36 14.24 -17.95
C THR A 63 -1.74 15.24 -19.05
N GLU A 64 -2.49 14.77 -20.04
CA GLU A 64 -3.16 15.57 -21.07
C GLU A 64 -4.64 15.81 -20.75
N LEU A 65 -5.15 15.17 -19.69
CA LEU A 65 -6.54 15.31 -19.26
C LEU A 65 -6.78 16.67 -18.60
N GLU A 66 -8.02 17.15 -18.70
CA GLU A 66 -8.46 18.33 -17.95
C GLU A 66 -8.74 17.99 -16.48
N PRO A 67 -8.70 18.97 -15.54
CA PRO A 67 -8.85 18.72 -14.11
C PRO A 67 -10.09 17.94 -13.71
N LEU A 68 -11.26 18.24 -14.28
CA LEU A 68 -12.50 17.54 -13.96
C LEU A 68 -12.53 16.12 -14.53
N GLU A 69 -11.91 15.89 -15.68
CA GLU A 69 -11.76 14.55 -16.24
C GLU A 69 -10.82 13.69 -15.37
N MET A 70 -9.68 14.26 -14.94
CA MET A 70 -8.78 13.57 -14.01
C MET A 70 -9.49 13.23 -12.71
N LEU A 71 -10.32 14.13 -12.16
CA LEU A 71 -11.13 13.85 -10.99
C LEU A 71 -12.06 12.64 -11.21
N ASP A 72 -12.73 12.57 -12.36
CA ASP A 72 -13.62 11.46 -12.69
C ASP A 72 -12.86 10.14 -12.73
N ARG A 73 -11.66 10.11 -13.31
CA ARG A 73 -10.79 8.92 -13.30
C ARG A 73 -10.36 8.51 -11.89
N CYS A 74 -10.01 9.45 -11.04
CA CYS A 74 -9.69 9.16 -9.64
C CYS A 74 -10.89 8.53 -8.91
N LEU A 75 -12.09 9.09 -9.10
CA LEU A 75 -13.32 8.55 -8.50
C LEU A 75 -13.68 7.15 -9.02
N GLU A 76 -13.39 6.84 -10.29
CA GLU A 76 -13.56 5.50 -10.86
C GLU A 76 -12.62 4.48 -10.19
N ILE A 77 -11.36 4.84 -9.98
CA ILE A 77 -10.40 3.99 -9.26
C ILE A 77 -10.90 3.73 -7.82
N GLU A 78 -11.27 4.77 -7.08
CA GLU A 78 -11.79 4.64 -5.71
C GLU A 78 -13.02 3.73 -5.64
N LYS A 79 -13.97 3.92 -6.55
CA LYS A 79 -15.18 3.09 -6.67
C LYS A 79 -14.82 1.63 -6.94
N GLY A 80 -13.87 1.37 -7.83
CA GLY A 80 -13.37 0.03 -8.13
C GLY A 80 -12.72 -0.64 -6.91
N ARG A 81 -12.24 0.14 -5.94
CA ARG A 81 -11.66 -0.35 -4.67
C ARG A 81 -12.68 -0.42 -3.53
N GLY A 82 -13.97 -0.36 -3.84
CA GLY A 82 -15.05 -0.54 -2.86
C GLY A 82 -15.24 0.64 -1.91
N ARG A 83 -14.81 1.85 -2.30
CA ARG A 83 -15.09 3.05 -1.50
C ARG A 83 -16.58 3.29 -1.39
N VAL A 84 -17.07 3.32 -0.15
CA VAL A 84 -18.45 3.73 0.20
C VAL A 84 -18.37 4.99 1.06
N ARG A 85 -18.97 6.08 0.62
CA ARG A 85 -19.06 7.35 1.39
C ARG A 85 -20.22 7.25 2.37
N LEU A 86 -19.97 6.78 3.59
CA LEU A 86 -20.99 6.72 4.66
C LEU A 86 -21.02 8.01 5.48
N GLU A 87 -19.84 8.53 5.85
CA GLU A 87 -19.69 9.71 6.70
C GLU A 87 -18.54 10.61 6.23
N ARG A 88 -18.66 11.92 6.53
CA ARG A 88 -17.55 12.85 6.28
C ARG A 88 -16.40 12.54 7.25
N TRP A 89 -15.18 12.33 6.73
CA TRP A 89 -13.97 11.94 7.47
C TRP A 89 -14.02 10.55 8.11
N GLY A 90 -14.95 9.71 7.70
CA GLY A 90 -15.00 8.30 8.11
C GLY A 90 -13.88 7.44 7.51
N PRO A 91 -13.78 6.18 7.97
CA PRO A 91 -12.81 5.24 7.45
C PRO A 91 -13.05 4.95 5.96
N ARG A 92 -11.96 4.77 5.21
CA ARG A 92 -12.02 4.58 3.76
C ARG A 92 -10.99 3.59 3.25
N THR A 93 -11.39 2.77 2.27
CA THR A 93 -10.50 1.82 1.62
C THR A 93 -9.42 2.55 0.81
N LEU A 94 -9.82 3.58 0.06
CA LEU A 94 -8.93 4.41 -0.76
C LEU A 94 -9.52 5.80 -0.93
N ASP A 95 -8.67 6.81 -0.85
CA ASP A 95 -8.94 8.22 -1.15
C ASP A 95 -7.89 8.73 -2.13
N ILE A 96 -8.29 9.47 -3.17
CA ILE A 96 -7.40 10.09 -4.15
C ILE A 96 -7.81 11.55 -4.32
N ASP A 97 -7.07 12.44 -3.68
CA ASP A 97 -7.30 13.89 -3.75
C ASP A 97 -6.41 14.56 -4.80
N LEU A 98 -6.97 15.40 -5.70
CA LEU A 98 -6.19 16.28 -6.56
C LEU A 98 -5.66 17.43 -5.71
N LEU A 99 -4.35 17.50 -5.51
CA LEU A 99 -3.69 18.52 -4.70
C LEU A 99 -3.35 19.76 -5.52
N LEU A 100 -2.67 19.55 -6.65
CA LEU A 100 -2.18 20.57 -7.56
C LEU A 100 -2.32 20.10 -9.00
N PHE A 101 -2.58 21.03 -9.92
CA PHE A 101 -2.72 20.76 -11.34
C PHE A 101 -1.96 21.83 -12.15
N GLY A 102 -0.64 21.63 -12.31
CA GLY A 102 0.24 22.67 -12.82
C GLY A 102 0.08 23.96 -12.01
N GLU A 103 -0.01 25.08 -12.72
CA GLU A 103 -0.28 26.40 -12.13
C GLU A 103 -1.78 26.76 -12.15
N GLN A 104 -2.66 25.82 -12.52
CA GLN A 104 -4.09 26.09 -12.66
C GLN A 104 -4.76 26.35 -11.31
N THR A 105 -5.62 27.37 -11.30
CA THR A 105 -6.56 27.61 -10.22
C THR A 105 -7.97 27.31 -10.72
N LEU A 106 -8.74 26.54 -9.96
CA LEU A 106 -10.10 26.18 -10.27
C LEU A 106 -10.97 26.33 -9.04
N SER A 107 -12.15 26.87 -9.20
CA SER A 107 -13.20 26.92 -8.16
C SER A 107 -14.51 26.49 -8.76
N ASP A 108 -14.81 25.21 -8.66
CA ASP A 108 -16.00 24.55 -9.15
C ASP A 108 -16.71 23.82 -8.02
N GLU A 109 -17.99 23.48 -8.17
CA GLU A 109 -18.75 22.72 -7.18
C GLU A 109 -18.11 21.36 -6.83
N ARG A 110 -17.41 20.77 -7.79
CA ARG A 110 -16.82 19.44 -7.67
C ARG A 110 -15.35 19.46 -7.28
N LEU A 111 -14.62 20.54 -7.66
CA LEU A 111 -13.16 20.59 -7.53
C LEU A 111 -12.67 22.01 -7.27
N THR A 112 -11.83 22.16 -6.26
CA THR A 112 -11.08 23.40 -6.01
C THR A 112 -9.60 23.11 -6.09
N LEU A 113 -8.86 23.90 -6.90
CA LEU A 113 -7.41 23.79 -7.09
C LEU A 113 -6.74 25.15 -6.88
N PRO A 114 -5.60 25.18 -6.19
CA PRO A 114 -5.02 24.14 -5.35
C PRO A 114 -6.04 23.58 -4.32
N HIS A 115 -5.84 22.33 -3.90
CA HIS A 115 -6.72 21.74 -2.89
C HIS A 115 -6.74 22.60 -1.62
N PRO A 116 -7.89 23.07 -1.15
CA PRO A 116 -7.98 24.14 -0.15
C PRO A 116 -7.32 23.82 1.20
N LEU A 117 -7.26 22.53 1.57
CA LEU A 117 -6.65 22.08 2.82
C LEU A 117 -5.27 21.44 2.62
N ALA A 118 -4.66 21.50 1.42
CA ALA A 118 -3.39 20.84 1.19
C ALA A 118 -2.28 21.41 2.10
N ILE A 119 -2.21 22.74 2.21
CA ILE A 119 -1.16 23.43 2.97
C ILE A 119 -1.34 23.29 4.50
N GLU A 120 -2.48 22.82 4.97
CA GLU A 120 -2.81 22.71 6.40
C GLU A 120 -2.66 21.27 6.94
N ARG A 121 -2.18 20.32 6.09
CA ARG A 121 -2.18 18.89 6.41
C ARG A 121 -0.77 18.31 6.36
N ALA A 122 -0.18 18.04 7.52
CA ALA A 122 1.16 17.43 7.61
C ALA A 122 1.28 16.11 6.83
N PHE A 123 0.23 15.29 6.80
CA PHE A 123 0.19 14.02 6.05
C PHE A 123 0.15 14.19 4.51
N VAL A 124 -0.12 15.42 4.03
CA VAL A 124 0.02 15.80 2.63
C VAL A 124 1.40 16.41 2.39
N LEU A 125 1.85 17.32 3.27
CA LEU A 125 3.09 18.06 3.05
C LEU A 125 4.33 17.19 3.19
N ALA A 126 4.39 16.26 4.16
CA ALA A 126 5.54 15.38 4.33
C ALA A 126 5.86 14.57 3.06
N PRO A 127 4.92 13.81 2.47
CA PRO A 127 5.18 13.09 1.22
C PRO A 127 5.33 14.00 -0.01
N LEU A 128 4.70 15.20 -0.03
CA LEU A 128 4.87 16.15 -1.12
C LEU A 128 6.30 16.71 -1.16
N LEU A 129 6.87 17.07 -0.02
CA LEU A 129 8.24 17.58 0.09
C LEU A 129 9.30 16.57 -0.33
N GLU A 130 9.03 15.28 -0.18
CA GLU A 130 9.89 14.21 -0.68
C GLU A 130 10.02 14.26 -2.22
N LEU A 131 8.92 14.57 -2.93
CA LEU A 131 8.89 14.66 -4.39
C LEU A 131 9.25 16.04 -4.94
N TRP A 132 8.96 17.08 -4.17
CA TRP A 132 9.20 18.47 -4.54
C TRP A 132 9.66 19.31 -3.34
N PRO A 133 10.97 19.30 -3.02
CA PRO A 133 11.52 19.97 -1.82
C PRO A 133 11.28 21.49 -1.74
N ASN A 134 11.10 22.16 -2.88
CA ASN A 134 10.84 23.61 -2.96
C ASN A 134 9.39 23.91 -3.37
N ALA A 135 8.44 23.05 -2.97
CA ALA A 135 7.05 23.21 -3.34
C ALA A 135 6.45 24.54 -2.83
N GLU A 136 5.59 25.12 -3.66
CA GLU A 136 4.75 26.27 -3.30
C GLU A 136 3.29 25.95 -3.61
N ILE A 137 2.39 26.26 -2.66
CA ILE A 137 0.94 26.11 -2.80
C ILE A 137 0.28 27.46 -2.51
N GLY A 138 -0.39 28.04 -3.52
CA GLY A 138 -1.06 29.33 -3.37
C GLY A 138 -0.09 30.47 -2.99
N GLY A 139 1.17 30.39 -3.39
CA GLY A 139 2.22 31.37 -3.07
C GLY A 139 2.83 31.20 -1.67
N LEU A 140 2.50 30.12 -0.95
CA LEU A 140 3.07 29.77 0.35
C LEU A 140 4.13 28.67 0.16
N ASN A 141 5.29 28.86 0.80
CA ASN A 141 6.35 27.85 0.79
C ASN A 141 5.95 26.66 1.67
N VAL A 142 5.91 25.46 1.07
CA VAL A 142 5.44 24.22 1.73
C VAL A 142 6.38 23.79 2.85
N GLN A 143 7.70 23.95 2.68
CA GLN A 143 8.69 23.60 3.71
C GLN A 143 8.47 24.45 4.98
N SER A 144 8.31 25.76 4.82
CA SER A 144 8.07 26.66 5.94
C SER A 144 6.76 26.36 6.65
N ALA A 145 5.68 26.06 5.88
CA ALA A 145 4.40 25.68 6.46
C ALA A 145 4.51 24.36 7.24
N PHE A 146 5.25 23.38 6.71
CA PHE A 146 5.44 22.08 7.37
C PHE A 146 6.25 22.20 8.67
N GLU A 147 7.28 23.07 8.72
CA GLU A 147 8.11 23.31 9.92
C GLU A 147 7.31 23.95 11.07
N GLU A 148 6.23 24.67 10.76
CA GLU A 148 5.33 25.28 11.76
C GLU A 148 4.23 24.33 12.25
N MET A 149 4.07 23.15 11.63
CA MET A 149 3.03 22.19 11.99
C MET A 149 3.44 21.26 13.12
N ASP A 150 2.43 20.78 13.84
CA ASP A 150 2.57 19.58 14.65
C ASP A 150 2.66 18.36 13.72
N THR A 151 3.80 17.71 13.74
CA THR A 151 4.10 16.51 12.95
C THR A 151 4.07 15.23 13.79
N ASP A 152 3.67 15.30 15.06
CA ASP A 152 3.47 14.14 15.91
C ASP A 152 2.49 13.16 15.24
N GLY A 153 2.88 11.89 15.16
CA GLY A 153 2.08 10.87 14.49
C GLY A 153 2.21 10.84 12.96
N VAL A 154 3.13 11.59 12.36
CA VAL A 154 3.51 11.45 10.94
C VAL A 154 4.83 10.71 10.86
N GLU A 155 4.79 9.46 10.42
CA GLU A 155 5.95 8.55 10.37
C GLU A 155 6.17 8.05 8.94
N ARG A 156 7.39 8.23 8.41
CA ARG A 156 7.79 7.59 7.14
C ARG A 156 8.05 6.11 7.40
N LEU A 157 7.30 5.23 6.74
CA LEU A 157 7.43 3.78 6.92
C LEU A 157 8.43 3.15 5.95
N ILE A 158 8.13 3.21 4.66
CA ILE A 158 8.86 2.46 3.63
C ILE A 158 8.81 3.23 2.30
N ALA A 159 9.87 3.15 1.49
CA ALA A 159 9.81 3.64 0.12
C ALA A 159 8.77 2.85 -0.70
N PHE A 160 8.04 3.54 -1.58
CA PHE A 160 6.92 2.90 -2.29
C PHE A 160 7.35 1.70 -3.15
N ASP A 161 8.53 1.77 -3.76
CA ASP A 161 9.13 0.71 -4.60
C ASP A 161 9.67 -0.47 -3.77
N GLU A 162 9.96 -0.24 -2.48
CA GLU A 162 10.36 -1.28 -1.52
C GLU A 162 9.15 -1.96 -0.86
N CYS A 163 7.94 -1.40 -1.04
CA CYS A 163 6.70 -1.98 -0.52
C CYS A 163 6.34 -3.28 -1.27
N GLU A 164 6.85 -4.39 -0.80
CA GLU A 164 6.56 -5.71 -1.36
C GLU A 164 5.11 -6.16 -1.09
N THR A 165 4.61 -7.06 -1.97
CA THR A 165 3.40 -7.83 -1.74
C THR A 165 3.79 -9.19 -1.16
N VAL A 166 3.39 -9.44 0.08
CA VAL A 166 3.77 -10.63 0.86
C VAL A 166 2.60 -11.59 0.99
N ALA A 167 2.70 -12.78 0.38
CA ALA A 167 1.72 -13.84 0.58
C ALA A 167 2.02 -14.62 1.86
N ILE A 168 0.99 -14.79 2.70
CA ILE A 168 1.09 -15.51 3.98
C ILE A 168 0.40 -16.87 3.81
N VAL A 169 1.18 -17.91 3.48
CA VAL A 169 0.65 -19.25 3.25
C VAL A 169 0.48 -19.99 4.58
N GLY A 170 -0.74 -20.37 4.89
CA GLY A 170 -1.16 -20.85 6.20
C GLY A 170 -1.69 -19.72 7.08
N ALA A 171 -2.25 -18.69 6.46
CA ALA A 171 -2.91 -17.57 7.13
C ALA A 171 -4.02 -18.04 8.06
N SER A 172 -4.23 -17.33 9.15
CA SER A 172 -5.20 -17.70 10.19
C SER A 172 -5.86 -16.47 10.81
N SER A 173 -7.17 -16.52 11.01
CA SER A 173 -7.91 -15.50 11.76
C SER A 173 -7.69 -15.57 13.28
N LYS A 174 -7.07 -16.64 13.79
CA LYS A 174 -6.80 -16.81 15.22
C LYS A 174 -5.64 -15.91 15.66
N PRO A 175 -5.84 -14.98 16.64
CA PRO A 175 -4.83 -13.99 17.04
C PRO A 175 -3.52 -14.58 17.56
N ASP A 176 -3.60 -15.76 18.19
CA ASP A 176 -2.44 -16.42 18.81
C ASP A 176 -1.53 -17.13 17.80
N ARG A 177 -1.98 -17.30 16.55
CA ARG A 177 -1.17 -17.94 15.52
C ARG A 177 -0.06 -17.00 15.03
N TYR A 178 1.12 -17.56 14.81
CA TYR A 178 2.28 -16.83 14.29
C TYR A 178 1.99 -16.17 12.95
N SER A 179 1.23 -16.83 12.05
CA SER A 179 0.81 -16.24 10.78
C SER A 179 -0.08 -15.00 10.94
N ASN A 180 -0.97 -14.96 11.96
CA ASN A 180 -1.78 -13.77 12.25
C ASN A 180 -0.93 -12.63 12.80
N ARG A 181 0.01 -12.94 13.70
CA ARG A 181 0.94 -11.96 14.25
C ARG A 181 1.86 -11.38 13.17
N ALA A 182 2.34 -12.23 12.25
CA ALA A 182 3.14 -11.79 11.12
C ALA A 182 2.35 -10.90 10.17
N GLN A 183 1.08 -11.24 9.89
CA GLN A 183 0.22 -10.39 9.06
C GLN A 183 0.05 -9.00 9.66
N ARG A 184 -0.25 -8.90 10.97
CA ARG A 184 -0.34 -7.60 11.66
C ARG A 184 0.93 -6.80 11.49
N MET A 185 2.07 -7.43 11.81
CA MET A 185 3.36 -6.77 11.79
C MET A 185 3.73 -6.31 10.36
N LEU A 186 3.54 -7.14 9.35
CA LEU A 186 3.73 -6.76 7.94
C LEU A 186 2.87 -5.54 7.56
N MET A 187 1.59 -5.55 7.92
CA MET A 187 0.68 -4.43 7.68
C MET A 187 1.10 -3.17 8.43
N ASP A 188 1.65 -3.28 9.64
CA ASP A 188 2.11 -2.14 10.43
C ASP A 188 3.43 -1.56 9.90
N PHE A 189 4.27 -2.39 9.27
CA PHE A 189 5.51 -1.98 8.61
C PHE A 189 5.33 -1.45 7.18
N GLY A 190 4.10 -1.41 6.66
CA GLY A 190 3.81 -0.84 5.35
C GLY A 190 3.84 -1.81 4.18
N TYR A 191 3.90 -3.12 4.43
CA TYR A 191 3.82 -4.14 3.38
C TYR A 191 2.37 -4.43 2.97
N SER A 192 2.15 -4.72 1.68
CA SER A 192 0.90 -5.29 1.19
C SER A 192 0.85 -6.78 1.52
N VAL A 193 -0.30 -7.29 1.95
CA VAL A 193 -0.43 -8.68 2.40
C VAL A 193 -1.52 -9.45 1.69
N VAL A 194 -1.24 -10.73 1.39
CA VAL A 194 -2.18 -11.65 0.73
C VAL A 194 -2.33 -12.90 1.61
N PRO A 195 -3.41 -13.00 2.41
CA PRO A 195 -3.67 -14.17 3.22
C PRO A 195 -4.06 -15.38 2.36
N ILE A 196 -3.30 -16.47 2.45
CA ILE A 196 -3.57 -17.72 1.72
C ILE A 196 -3.90 -18.83 2.72
N SER A 197 -5.09 -19.41 2.60
CA SER A 197 -5.52 -20.56 3.40
C SER A 197 -6.49 -21.42 2.60
N PRO A 198 -6.62 -22.75 2.87
CA PRO A 198 -7.50 -23.62 2.08
C PRO A 198 -8.97 -23.19 1.99
N MET A 199 -9.43 -22.38 2.93
CA MET A 199 -10.80 -21.85 2.96
C MET A 199 -10.92 -20.44 2.37
N GLY A 200 -9.83 -19.79 2.00
CA GLY A 200 -9.84 -18.42 1.47
C GLY A 200 -10.48 -17.39 2.42
N LEU A 201 -10.35 -17.60 3.73
CA LEU A 201 -10.99 -16.72 4.72
C LEU A 201 -10.27 -15.38 4.83
N ASP A 202 -11.06 -14.32 5.00
CA ASP A 202 -10.55 -13.00 5.30
C ASP A 202 -9.83 -12.98 6.66
N VAL A 203 -8.69 -12.31 6.69
CA VAL A 203 -7.88 -12.17 7.91
C VAL A 203 -7.55 -10.68 8.14
N LEU A 204 -7.89 -10.16 9.32
CA LEU A 204 -7.63 -8.76 9.70
C LEU A 204 -8.20 -7.73 8.70
N GLY A 205 -9.38 -8.01 8.13
CA GLY A 205 -10.02 -7.13 7.16
C GLY A 205 -9.41 -7.18 5.75
N VAL A 206 -8.47 -8.10 5.51
CA VAL A 206 -7.89 -8.34 4.18
C VAL A 206 -8.52 -9.58 3.58
N ALA A 207 -8.96 -9.48 2.32
CA ALA A 207 -9.55 -10.58 1.58
C ALA A 207 -8.56 -11.77 1.49
N GLY A 208 -9.04 -12.97 1.83
CA GLY A 208 -8.25 -14.19 1.76
C GLY A 208 -8.47 -14.95 0.47
N PHE A 209 -7.48 -15.77 0.11
CA PHE A 209 -7.47 -16.58 -1.10
C PHE A 209 -7.25 -18.07 -0.75
N SER A 210 -7.80 -18.98 -1.58
CA SER A 210 -7.66 -20.40 -1.36
C SER A 210 -6.32 -20.98 -1.82
N SER A 211 -5.66 -20.32 -2.77
CA SER A 211 -4.34 -20.67 -3.33
C SER A 211 -3.61 -19.42 -3.81
N LEU A 212 -2.32 -19.54 -4.08
CA LEU A 212 -1.52 -18.46 -4.67
C LEU A 212 -2.01 -18.10 -6.07
N GLU A 213 -2.41 -19.10 -6.86
CA GLU A 213 -2.93 -18.91 -8.22
C GLU A 213 -4.27 -18.16 -8.26
N SER A 214 -5.05 -18.20 -7.17
CA SER A 214 -6.33 -17.49 -7.09
C SER A 214 -6.19 -15.98 -6.85
N PHE A 215 -5.00 -15.51 -6.55
CA PHE A 215 -4.68 -14.08 -6.43
C PHE A 215 -4.19 -13.54 -7.77
N ASP A 216 -4.98 -12.63 -8.36
CA ASP A 216 -4.67 -11.99 -9.64
C ASP A 216 -3.73 -10.79 -9.47
N GLY A 217 -2.60 -11.00 -8.80
CA GLY A 217 -1.60 -9.97 -8.55
C GLY A 217 -0.20 -10.55 -8.44
N LYS A 218 0.80 -9.68 -8.52
CA LYS A 218 2.18 -10.10 -8.32
C LYS A 218 2.47 -10.28 -6.84
N VAL A 219 3.03 -11.44 -6.48
CA VAL A 219 3.58 -11.74 -5.16
C VAL A 219 5.10 -11.59 -5.23
N ASP A 220 5.68 -10.78 -4.35
CA ASP A 220 7.12 -10.57 -4.29
C ASP A 220 7.79 -11.56 -3.30
N THR A 221 7.25 -11.67 -2.08
CA THR A 221 7.76 -12.57 -1.03
C THR A 221 6.63 -13.49 -0.54
N VAL A 222 6.97 -14.73 -0.24
CA VAL A 222 6.06 -15.68 0.40
C VAL A 222 6.59 -16.07 1.76
N THR A 223 5.75 -16.00 2.80
CA THR A 223 6.08 -16.51 4.14
C THR A 223 5.24 -17.74 4.47
N LEU A 224 5.91 -18.88 4.71
CA LEU A 224 5.27 -20.17 4.94
C LEU A 224 5.00 -20.41 6.43
N TYR A 225 3.76 -20.83 6.73
CA TYR A 225 3.30 -21.30 8.04
C TYR A 225 2.66 -22.69 7.95
N VAL A 226 3.05 -23.46 6.94
CA VAL A 226 2.55 -24.81 6.65
C VAL A 226 3.69 -25.81 6.79
N GLY A 227 3.49 -26.83 7.64
CA GLY A 227 4.53 -27.85 7.88
C GLY A 227 4.84 -28.70 6.64
N PRO A 228 6.05 -29.31 6.59
CA PRO A 228 6.62 -29.99 5.41
C PRO A 228 5.69 -30.99 4.72
N ALA A 229 4.95 -31.80 5.49
CA ALA A 229 4.05 -32.82 4.94
C ALA A 229 2.91 -32.29 4.04
N ARG A 230 2.65 -30.98 4.08
CA ARG A 230 1.58 -30.31 3.32
C ARG A 230 2.10 -29.33 2.27
N GLN A 231 3.40 -29.28 2.03
CA GLN A 231 4.01 -28.29 1.13
C GLN A 231 4.00 -28.70 -0.36
N GLY A 232 3.80 -29.99 -0.68
CA GLY A 232 3.98 -30.47 -2.05
C GLY A 232 3.16 -29.72 -3.12
N ALA A 233 1.86 -29.48 -2.86
CA ALA A 233 1.02 -28.68 -3.77
C ALA A 233 1.44 -27.19 -3.78
N ILE A 234 1.77 -26.64 -2.61
CA ILE A 234 2.20 -25.25 -2.46
C ILE A 234 3.50 -24.97 -3.23
N VAL A 235 4.47 -25.90 -3.19
CA VAL A 235 5.71 -25.79 -3.95
C VAL A 235 5.44 -25.74 -5.45
N ALA A 236 4.49 -26.55 -5.95
CA ALA A 236 4.09 -26.49 -7.36
C ALA A 236 3.53 -25.11 -7.74
N GLU A 237 2.61 -24.56 -6.92
CA GLU A 237 2.08 -23.20 -7.13
C GLU A 237 3.18 -22.14 -7.06
N LEU A 238 4.13 -22.25 -6.14
CA LEU A 238 5.24 -21.31 -6.00
C LEU A 238 6.16 -21.29 -7.24
N VAL A 239 6.39 -22.45 -7.85
CA VAL A 239 7.18 -22.55 -9.09
C VAL A 239 6.46 -21.86 -10.27
N GLU A 240 5.13 -21.86 -10.30
CA GLU A 240 4.35 -21.15 -11.34
C GLU A 240 4.26 -19.63 -11.07
N VAL A 241 4.09 -19.22 -9.80
CA VAL A 241 3.99 -17.80 -9.40
C VAL A 241 5.34 -17.10 -9.44
N VAL A 242 6.45 -17.82 -9.24
CA VAL A 242 7.84 -17.35 -9.24
C VAL A 242 8.03 -16.09 -8.37
N PRO A 243 7.76 -16.13 -7.05
CA PRO A 243 8.10 -15.03 -6.16
C PRO A 243 9.62 -14.81 -6.12
N LYS A 244 10.07 -13.64 -5.71
CA LYS A 244 11.51 -13.38 -5.52
C LYS A 244 12.10 -14.29 -4.42
N ARG A 245 11.33 -14.44 -3.31
CA ARG A 245 11.79 -15.10 -2.09
C ARG A 245 10.68 -15.88 -1.40
N VAL A 246 11.07 -17.02 -0.79
CA VAL A 246 10.21 -17.82 0.10
C VAL A 246 10.87 -17.97 1.47
N ILE A 247 10.20 -17.53 2.53
CA ILE A 247 10.67 -17.62 3.92
C ILE A 247 10.01 -18.83 4.58
N PHE A 248 10.83 -19.79 4.99
CA PHE A 248 10.45 -20.96 5.78
C PHE A 248 10.52 -20.59 7.26
N ASN A 249 9.35 -20.33 7.88
CA ASN A 249 9.30 -20.02 9.30
C ASN A 249 9.61 -21.26 10.16
N PRO A 250 10.03 -21.08 11.43
CA PRO A 250 10.39 -22.19 12.32
C PRO A 250 9.31 -23.30 12.35
N GLY A 251 9.71 -24.54 12.03
CA GLY A 251 8.85 -25.72 11.93
C GLY A 251 8.20 -25.92 10.54
N THR A 252 8.61 -25.13 9.54
CA THR A 252 8.19 -25.32 8.15
C THR A 252 9.34 -25.69 7.21
N GLU A 253 10.54 -25.82 7.74
CA GLU A 253 11.76 -26.12 6.99
C GLU A 253 11.64 -27.48 6.28
N SER A 254 12.01 -27.52 5.01
CA SER A 254 11.97 -28.72 4.18
C SER A 254 13.06 -28.63 3.09
N VAL A 255 14.10 -29.41 3.25
CA VAL A 255 15.21 -29.47 2.27
C VAL A 255 14.67 -29.76 0.88
N GLN A 256 13.76 -30.73 0.76
CA GLN A 256 13.15 -31.09 -0.53
C GLN A 256 12.39 -29.91 -1.18
N SER A 257 11.63 -29.15 -0.39
CA SER A 257 10.90 -27.98 -0.89
C SER A 257 11.85 -26.86 -1.28
N MET A 258 12.88 -26.61 -0.48
CA MET A 258 13.88 -25.57 -0.73
C MET A 258 14.69 -25.88 -1.98
N ASP A 259 15.16 -27.13 -2.15
CA ASP A 259 15.90 -27.56 -3.34
C ASP A 259 15.07 -27.37 -4.62
N ALA A 260 13.77 -27.71 -4.57
CA ALA A 260 12.86 -27.55 -5.72
C ALA A 260 12.64 -26.06 -6.08
N LEU A 261 12.48 -25.18 -5.10
CA LEU A 261 12.31 -23.74 -5.31
C LEU A 261 13.61 -23.10 -5.82
N GLN A 262 14.77 -23.45 -5.25
CA GLN A 262 16.08 -22.97 -5.71
C GLN A 262 16.38 -23.42 -7.13
N ALA A 263 16.01 -24.64 -7.50
CA ALA A 263 16.14 -25.13 -8.87
C ALA A 263 15.26 -24.33 -9.87
N ALA A 264 14.15 -23.71 -9.40
CA ALA A 264 13.32 -22.81 -10.16
C ALA A 264 13.79 -21.33 -10.12
N GLY A 265 14.93 -21.05 -9.48
CA GLY A 265 15.50 -19.70 -9.38
C GLY A 265 14.87 -18.83 -8.30
N ILE A 266 14.15 -19.41 -7.35
CA ILE A 266 13.50 -18.71 -6.25
C ILE A 266 14.41 -18.73 -5.03
N GLU A 267 14.66 -17.56 -4.41
CA GLU A 267 15.43 -17.48 -3.17
C GLU A 267 14.67 -18.12 -2.01
N THR A 268 15.40 -18.82 -1.13
CA THR A 268 14.79 -19.47 0.05
C THR A 268 15.57 -19.12 1.31
N ASP A 269 14.83 -18.69 2.35
CA ASP A 269 15.38 -18.35 3.65
C ASP A 269 14.77 -19.23 4.75
N GLU A 270 15.61 -19.83 5.60
CA GLU A 270 15.18 -20.40 6.88
C GLU A 270 15.23 -19.31 7.95
N ALA A 271 14.11 -18.61 8.17
CA ALA A 271 14.07 -17.47 9.07
C ALA A 271 12.69 -17.29 9.71
N CYS A 272 12.65 -16.55 10.80
CA CYS A 272 11.39 -16.14 11.42
C CYS A 272 10.98 -14.75 10.89
N THR A 273 9.89 -14.67 10.15
CA THR A 273 9.34 -13.42 9.61
C THR A 273 9.20 -12.33 10.67
N LEU A 274 8.74 -12.69 11.88
CA LEU A 274 8.61 -11.71 12.97
C LEU A 274 9.98 -11.15 13.40
N VAL A 275 11.01 -11.99 13.43
CA VAL A 275 12.37 -11.55 13.79
C VAL A 275 12.95 -10.67 12.70
N LEU A 276 12.81 -11.06 11.42
CA LEU A 276 13.28 -10.25 10.29
C LEU A 276 12.68 -8.84 10.32
N LEU A 277 11.37 -8.73 10.54
CA LEU A 277 10.68 -7.44 10.66
C LEU A 277 11.19 -6.62 11.85
N GLN A 278 11.34 -7.25 13.04
CA GLN A 278 11.80 -6.56 14.25
C GLN A 278 13.24 -6.06 14.15
N THR A 279 14.07 -6.73 13.36
CA THR A 279 15.49 -6.38 13.19
C THR A 279 15.76 -5.55 11.94
N GLY A 280 14.73 -5.20 11.16
CA GLY A 280 14.88 -4.46 9.90
C GLY A 280 15.63 -5.24 8.81
N GLN A 281 15.50 -6.57 8.82
CA GLN A 281 16.17 -7.48 7.89
C GLN A 281 15.18 -8.17 6.91
N PHE A 282 13.92 -7.74 6.96
CA PHE A 282 12.87 -8.32 6.09
C PHE A 282 13.02 -7.85 4.64
#